data_f33849e74146fa8f37a82ee9263564f5
#
_entry.id   f33849e74146fa8f37a82ee9263564f5
#
_cell.length_a   1.000
_cell.length_b   1.000
_cell.length_c   1.000
_cell.angle_alpha   90.00
_cell.angle_beta   90.00
_cell.angle_gamma   90.00
#
_symmetry.space_group_name_H-M   'P 1'
#
loop_
_entity.id
_entity.type
_entity.pdbx_description
1 polymer ?
#
loop_
_entity_poly.entity_id
_entity_poly.type
_entity_poly.pdbx_seq_one_letter_code
_entity_poly.pdbx_strand_id
1 'polypeptide(L)'
;MPTSPPPSARDLGLPRSARDLYTRLIGEKVGAWPALLAECRAHVQRFEAALATNEFLPVAEARRLGDALVRLRDRARGHRDPVFAEHLAWVAARYFVIRDDGAQDFEVVGLDDDLAVFNAICAHLGFHDLRLDET
;
A
#
# COMPACT_ATOMS: atom_id res chain seq x y z
N MET A 1 4.62 -24.42 -11.99
CA MET A 1 5.80 -23.60 -11.68
C MET A 1 5.65 -22.95 -10.31
N PRO A 2 6.64 -23.08 -9.49
CA PRO A 2 6.56 -22.40 -8.20
C PRO A 2 6.59 -20.89 -8.40
N THR A 3 5.82 -20.20 -7.58
CA THR A 3 5.82 -18.76 -7.55
C THR A 3 7.16 -18.24 -7.04
N SER A 4 7.66 -17.14 -7.58
CA SER A 4 8.88 -16.52 -7.10
C SER A 4 8.75 -16.14 -5.62
N PRO A 5 9.82 -16.28 -4.83
CA PRO A 5 9.77 -15.83 -3.45
C PRO A 5 9.61 -14.32 -3.39
N PRO A 6 8.86 -13.80 -2.41
CA PRO A 6 8.70 -12.36 -2.28
C PRO A 6 10.02 -11.70 -1.87
N PRO A 7 10.27 -10.45 -2.32
CA PRO A 7 11.48 -9.73 -1.94
C PRO A 7 11.44 -9.36 -0.45
N SER A 8 12.62 -9.26 0.15
CA SER A 8 12.73 -8.74 1.51
C SER A 8 12.56 -7.21 1.50
N ALA A 9 12.36 -6.65 2.68
CA ALA A 9 12.30 -5.19 2.82
C ALA A 9 13.58 -4.53 2.31
N ARG A 10 14.73 -5.17 2.54
CA ARG A 10 16.02 -4.67 2.07
C ARG A 10 16.10 -4.72 0.55
N ASP A 11 15.61 -5.79 -0.06
CA ASP A 11 15.62 -5.94 -1.51
C ASP A 11 14.79 -4.84 -2.18
N LEU A 12 13.70 -4.41 -1.54
CA LEU A 12 12.88 -3.32 -2.04
C LEU A 12 13.45 -1.95 -1.73
N GLY A 13 14.48 -1.86 -0.90
CA GLY A 13 15.05 -0.57 -0.52
C GLY A 13 14.13 0.26 0.35
N LEU A 14 13.29 -0.38 1.17
CA LEU A 14 12.33 0.32 2.00
C LEU A 14 13.02 1.13 3.10
N PRO A 15 12.44 2.28 3.49
CA PRO A 15 12.95 3.04 4.63
C PRO A 15 12.86 2.20 5.90
N ARG A 16 13.76 2.47 6.84
CA ARG A 16 13.86 1.70 8.08
C ARG A 16 12.50 1.62 8.80
N SER A 17 11.76 2.70 8.82
CA SER A 17 10.46 2.77 9.49
C SER A 17 9.41 1.83 8.89
N ALA A 18 9.59 1.41 7.65
CA ALA A 18 8.62 0.54 6.96
C ALA A 18 8.99 -0.94 7.00
N ARG A 19 10.22 -1.28 7.38
CA ARG A 19 10.73 -2.64 7.20
C ARG A 19 10.03 -3.69 8.04
N ASP A 20 9.79 -3.38 9.31
CA ASP A 20 9.21 -4.37 10.24
C ASP A 20 7.77 -4.71 9.85
N LEU A 21 6.96 -3.71 9.55
CA LEU A 21 5.59 -3.95 9.16
C LEU A 21 5.52 -4.69 7.82
N TYR A 22 6.32 -4.27 6.84
CA TYR A 22 6.38 -4.97 5.56
C TYR A 22 6.73 -6.45 5.77
N THR A 23 7.77 -6.73 6.57
CA THR A 23 8.22 -8.10 6.81
C THR A 23 7.12 -8.95 7.44
N ARG A 24 6.34 -8.36 8.36
CA ARG A 24 5.21 -9.06 8.94
C ARG A 24 4.11 -9.32 7.91
N LEU A 25 3.78 -8.31 7.11
CA LEU A 25 2.68 -8.42 6.15
C LEU A 25 2.99 -9.39 5.02
N ILE A 26 4.25 -9.48 4.58
CA ILE A 26 4.61 -10.39 3.50
C ILE A 26 4.41 -11.87 3.90
N GLY A 27 4.36 -12.14 5.19
CA GLY A 27 4.04 -13.48 5.68
C GLY A 27 2.56 -13.80 5.72
N GLU A 28 1.68 -12.82 5.47
CA GLU A 28 0.25 -13.08 5.44
C GLU A 28 -0.17 -13.74 4.14
N LYS A 29 -1.23 -14.53 4.20
CA LYS A 29 -1.84 -15.09 2.99
C LYS A 29 -2.77 -14.07 2.36
N VAL A 30 -2.82 -14.07 1.04
CA VAL A 30 -3.78 -13.24 0.31
C VAL A 30 -5.19 -13.73 0.66
N GLY A 31 -6.02 -12.80 1.10
CA GLY A 31 -7.40 -13.09 1.48
C GLY A 31 -8.40 -12.57 0.45
N ALA A 32 -9.54 -12.08 0.95
CA ALA A 32 -10.62 -11.60 0.09
C ALA A 32 -10.38 -10.15 -0.35
N TRP A 33 -10.01 -9.97 -1.62
CA TRP A 33 -9.76 -8.64 -2.17
C TRP A 33 -10.93 -7.66 -2.02
N PRO A 34 -12.19 -8.07 -2.27
CA PRO A 34 -13.30 -7.10 -2.10
C PRO A 34 -13.36 -6.50 -0.71
N ALA A 35 -13.12 -7.32 0.33
CA ALA A 35 -13.10 -6.83 1.71
C ALA A 35 -11.94 -5.86 1.94
N LEU A 36 -10.76 -6.19 1.43
CA LEU A 36 -9.59 -5.31 1.61
C LEU A 36 -9.76 -3.99 0.88
N LEU A 37 -10.28 -4.02 -0.35
CA LEU A 37 -10.54 -2.78 -1.10
C LEU A 37 -11.59 -1.93 -0.39
N ALA A 38 -12.60 -2.55 0.24
CA ALA A 38 -13.58 -1.81 1.03
C ALA A 38 -12.91 -1.14 2.23
N GLU A 39 -11.97 -1.82 2.88
CA GLU A 39 -11.20 -1.22 3.97
C GLU A 39 -10.36 -0.05 3.51
N CYS A 40 -9.76 -0.14 2.32
CA CYS A 40 -8.99 0.96 1.74
C CYS A 40 -9.88 2.19 1.52
N ARG A 41 -11.08 1.98 0.97
CA ARG A 41 -12.03 3.08 0.77
C ARG A 41 -12.46 3.69 2.09
N ALA A 42 -12.73 2.86 3.09
CA ALA A 42 -13.11 3.34 4.41
C ALA A 42 -11.99 4.16 5.05
N HIS A 43 -10.74 3.75 4.83
CA HIS A 43 -9.58 4.47 5.34
C HIS A 43 -9.49 5.86 4.70
N VAL A 44 -9.67 5.96 3.39
CA VAL A 44 -9.69 7.26 2.71
C VAL A 44 -10.82 8.12 3.25
N GLN A 45 -12.00 7.54 3.47
CA GLN A 45 -13.14 8.27 4.02
C GLN A 45 -12.87 8.81 5.42
N ARG A 46 -12.12 8.05 6.23
CA ARG A 46 -11.72 8.53 7.56
C ARG A 46 -10.80 9.74 7.47
N PHE A 47 -9.87 9.76 6.50
CA PHE A 47 -9.05 10.95 6.24
C PHE A 47 -9.93 12.13 5.87
N GLU A 48 -10.90 11.92 4.98
CA GLU A 48 -11.80 13.00 4.55
C GLU A 48 -12.63 13.54 5.71
N ALA A 49 -13.15 12.65 6.55
CA ALA A 49 -13.94 13.07 7.72
C ALA A 49 -13.09 13.82 8.75
N ALA A 50 -11.85 13.35 8.97
CA ALA A 50 -10.96 13.98 9.94
C ALA A 50 -10.42 15.33 9.45
N LEU A 51 -10.51 15.62 8.16
CA LEU A 51 -10.07 16.91 7.61
C LEU A 51 -10.83 18.08 8.26
N ALA A 52 -12.05 17.84 8.70
CA ALA A 52 -12.85 18.88 9.39
C ALA A 52 -12.17 19.39 10.65
N THR A 53 -11.36 18.55 11.31
CA THR A 53 -10.67 18.89 12.55
C THR A 53 -9.18 19.11 12.37
N ASN A 54 -8.63 18.75 11.22
CA ASN A 54 -7.21 18.91 10.94
C ASN A 54 -6.98 19.17 9.45
N GLU A 55 -6.84 20.43 9.08
CA GLU A 55 -6.69 20.85 7.69
C GLU A 55 -5.35 20.47 7.07
N PHE A 56 -4.40 19.98 7.87
CA PHE A 56 -3.08 19.58 7.38
C PHE A 56 -3.00 18.10 7.01
N LEU A 57 -4.11 17.36 7.12
CA LEU A 57 -4.10 15.96 6.74
C LEU A 57 -3.86 15.77 5.25
N PRO A 58 -3.07 14.76 4.87
CA PRO A 58 -2.76 14.51 3.46
C PRO A 58 -3.89 13.75 2.75
N VAL A 59 -5.08 14.38 2.68
CA VAL A 59 -6.27 13.72 2.12
C VAL A 59 -6.12 13.46 0.62
N ALA A 60 -5.53 14.40 -0.12
CA ALA A 60 -5.32 14.22 -1.55
C ALA A 60 -4.40 13.05 -1.84
N GLU A 61 -3.33 12.91 -1.05
CA GLU A 61 -2.40 11.79 -1.16
C GLU A 61 -3.09 10.48 -0.80
N ALA A 62 -3.93 10.47 0.24
CA ALA A 62 -4.67 9.27 0.62
C ALA A 62 -5.62 8.83 -0.50
N ARG A 63 -6.32 9.76 -1.14
CA ARG A 63 -7.18 9.46 -2.28
C ARG A 63 -6.39 8.89 -3.45
N ARG A 64 -5.28 9.51 -3.79
CA ARG A 64 -4.42 9.05 -4.88
C ARG A 64 -3.90 7.64 -4.61
N LEU A 65 -3.44 7.40 -3.41
CA LEU A 65 -2.92 6.08 -3.02
C LEU A 65 -4.03 5.04 -3.04
N GLY A 66 -5.21 5.37 -2.50
CA GLY A 66 -6.36 4.47 -2.54
C GLY A 66 -6.74 4.07 -3.96
N ASP A 67 -6.81 5.03 -4.88
CA ASP A 67 -7.10 4.76 -6.28
C ASP A 67 -6.00 3.94 -6.93
N ALA A 68 -4.74 4.25 -6.60
CA ALA A 68 -3.60 3.54 -7.17
C ALA A 68 -3.53 2.09 -6.71
N LEU A 69 -3.97 1.81 -5.48
CA LEU A 69 -4.03 0.43 -4.98
C LEU A 69 -5.01 -0.43 -5.76
N VAL A 70 -6.14 0.14 -6.18
CA VAL A 70 -7.08 -0.57 -7.06
C VAL A 70 -6.43 -0.88 -8.40
N ARG A 71 -5.72 0.08 -8.97
CA ARG A 71 -5.00 -0.12 -10.24
C ARG A 71 -3.91 -1.17 -10.11
N LEU A 72 -3.19 -1.15 -8.99
CA LEU A 72 -2.13 -2.13 -8.74
C LEU A 72 -2.70 -3.54 -8.70
N ARG A 73 -3.81 -3.71 -7.99
CA ARG A 73 -4.47 -5.02 -7.92
C ARG A 73 -4.90 -5.49 -9.31
N ASP A 74 -5.48 -4.61 -10.11
CA ASP A 74 -5.92 -4.97 -11.47
C ASP A 74 -4.73 -5.31 -12.36
N ARG A 75 -3.64 -4.56 -12.28
CA ARG A 75 -2.44 -4.82 -13.06
C ARG A 75 -1.76 -6.12 -12.62
N ALA A 76 -1.82 -6.43 -11.32
CA ALA A 76 -1.22 -7.65 -10.80
C ALA A 76 -1.85 -8.90 -11.41
N ARG A 77 -3.13 -8.86 -11.69
CA ARG A 77 -3.83 -9.98 -12.34
C ARG A 77 -3.31 -10.30 -13.73
N GLY A 78 -2.81 -9.28 -14.43
CA GLY A 78 -2.25 -9.45 -15.77
C GLY A 78 -0.75 -9.69 -15.79
N HIS A 79 -0.12 -9.79 -14.63
CA HIS A 79 1.30 -10.04 -14.53
C HIS A 79 1.62 -11.48 -14.97
N ARG A 80 2.82 -11.70 -15.50
CA ARG A 80 3.25 -13.05 -15.92
C ARG A 80 3.29 -14.05 -14.76
N ASP A 81 3.41 -13.56 -13.54
CA ASP A 81 3.31 -14.36 -12.33
C ASP A 81 2.25 -13.73 -11.43
N PRO A 82 0.95 -13.98 -11.72
CA PRO A 82 -0.12 -13.29 -10.98
C PRO A 82 -0.15 -13.59 -9.49
N VAL A 83 0.20 -14.81 -9.08
CA VAL A 83 0.21 -15.15 -7.66
C VAL A 83 1.23 -14.30 -6.92
N PHE A 84 2.43 -14.17 -7.48
CA PHE A 84 3.48 -13.34 -6.91
C PHE A 84 3.06 -11.86 -6.88
N ALA A 85 2.56 -11.36 -8.01
CA ALA A 85 2.18 -9.97 -8.14
C ALA A 85 1.01 -9.62 -7.21
N GLU A 86 0.01 -10.49 -7.12
CA GLU A 86 -1.13 -10.25 -6.21
C GLU A 86 -0.70 -10.28 -4.75
N HIS A 87 0.27 -11.13 -4.40
CA HIS A 87 0.79 -11.15 -3.03
C HIS A 87 1.41 -9.80 -2.66
N LEU A 88 2.22 -9.24 -3.54
CA LEU A 88 2.82 -7.93 -3.29
C LEU A 88 1.78 -6.80 -3.28
N ALA A 89 0.81 -6.87 -4.18
CA ALA A 89 -0.29 -5.89 -4.17
C ALA A 89 -1.09 -5.95 -2.88
N TRP A 90 -1.33 -7.16 -2.38
CA TRP A 90 -2.01 -7.37 -1.11
C TRP A 90 -1.24 -6.70 0.03
N VAL A 91 0.08 -6.87 0.06
CA VAL A 91 0.92 -6.26 1.08
C VAL A 91 0.81 -4.73 1.03
N ALA A 92 0.84 -4.14 -0.16
CA ALA A 92 0.72 -2.69 -0.30
C ALA A 92 -0.62 -2.18 0.25
N ALA A 93 -1.72 -2.86 -0.06
CA ALA A 93 -3.05 -2.47 0.41
C ALA A 93 -3.19 -2.67 1.92
N ARG A 94 -2.66 -3.79 2.44
CA ARG A 94 -2.67 -4.03 3.88
C ARG A 94 -1.83 -3.00 4.63
N TYR A 95 -0.69 -2.63 4.06
CA TYR A 95 0.16 -1.61 4.68
C TYR A 95 -0.61 -0.30 4.84
N PHE A 96 -1.36 0.07 3.80
CA PHE A 96 -2.16 1.29 3.81
C PHE A 96 -3.19 1.29 4.95
N VAL A 97 -3.94 0.20 5.12
CA VAL A 97 -5.02 0.16 6.11
C VAL A 97 -4.51 -0.11 7.52
N ILE A 98 -3.44 -0.90 7.67
CA ILE A 98 -2.93 -1.27 9.00
C ILE A 98 -2.26 -0.11 9.71
N ARG A 99 -1.65 0.81 8.95
CA ARG A 99 -1.03 1.99 9.55
C ARG A 99 -2.05 2.91 10.20
N ASP A 100 -3.33 2.62 10.02
CA ASP A 100 -4.43 3.38 10.57
C ASP A 100 -4.87 2.82 11.94
N ASP A 101 -3.94 2.48 12.80
CA ASP A 101 -4.26 1.70 13.99
C ASP A 101 -4.29 2.50 15.29
N GLY A 102 -4.38 3.81 15.25
CA GLY A 102 -4.42 4.59 16.46
C GLY A 102 -4.47 6.07 16.20
N ALA A 103 -4.25 6.85 17.26
CA ALA A 103 -4.33 8.29 17.19
C ALA A 103 -3.29 8.91 16.24
N GLN A 104 -2.27 8.16 15.91
CA GLN A 104 -1.19 8.64 15.05
C GLN A 104 -1.52 8.56 13.56
N ASP A 105 -2.63 7.93 13.23
CA ASP A 105 -3.03 7.68 11.84
C ASP A 105 -3.18 8.94 11.03
N PHE A 106 -3.54 10.02 11.67
CA PHE A 106 -3.83 11.27 11.00
C PHE A 106 -2.74 12.31 11.20
N GLU A 107 -1.53 11.87 11.46
CA GLU A 107 -0.38 12.78 11.48
C GLU A 107 0.04 13.12 10.04
N VAL A 108 0.58 14.32 9.87
CA VAL A 108 0.93 14.86 8.56
C VAL A 108 1.87 13.96 7.77
N VAL A 109 2.77 13.26 8.46
CA VAL A 109 3.76 12.39 7.81
C VAL A 109 3.29 10.95 7.66
N GLY A 110 2.04 10.66 8.02
CA GLY A 110 1.56 9.28 8.13
C GLY A 110 1.55 8.48 6.85
N LEU A 111 1.57 9.11 5.67
CA LEU A 111 1.52 8.40 4.40
C LEU A 111 2.87 8.24 3.71
N ASP A 112 3.95 8.77 4.26
CA ASP A 112 5.26 8.68 3.63
C ASP A 112 5.72 7.22 3.47
N ASP A 113 5.55 6.42 4.52
CA ASP A 113 5.93 5.01 4.47
C ASP A 113 5.00 4.22 3.54
N ASP A 114 3.70 4.52 3.57
CA ASP A 114 2.73 3.87 2.68
C ASP A 114 3.10 4.09 1.22
N LEU A 115 3.45 5.31 0.88
CA LEU A 115 3.84 5.68 -0.47
C LEU A 115 5.15 5.00 -0.86
N ALA A 116 6.12 4.95 0.05
CA ALA A 116 7.41 4.30 -0.20
C ALA A 116 7.20 2.81 -0.49
N VAL A 117 6.37 2.13 0.30
CA VAL A 117 6.08 0.71 0.10
C VAL A 117 5.36 0.49 -1.23
N PHE A 118 4.35 1.30 -1.53
CA PHE A 118 3.62 1.20 -2.78
C PHE A 118 4.55 1.38 -3.98
N ASN A 119 5.35 2.44 -3.98
CA ASN A 119 6.25 2.72 -5.10
C ASN A 119 7.32 1.64 -5.28
N ALA A 120 7.86 1.12 -4.18
CA ALA A 120 8.86 0.06 -4.25
C ALA A 120 8.27 -1.23 -4.85
N ILE A 121 7.05 -1.56 -4.45
CA ILE A 121 6.36 -2.75 -4.99
C ILE A 121 6.07 -2.56 -6.48
N CYS A 122 5.57 -1.39 -6.88
CA CYS A 122 5.32 -1.10 -8.29
C CYS A 122 6.59 -1.23 -9.12
N ALA A 123 7.69 -0.66 -8.64
CA ALA A 123 8.97 -0.75 -9.35
C ALA A 123 9.45 -2.19 -9.46
N HIS A 124 9.33 -2.97 -8.40
CA HIS A 124 9.75 -4.36 -8.38
C HIS A 124 8.94 -5.22 -9.39
N LEU A 125 7.66 -4.91 -9.54
CA LEU A 125 6.78 -5.62 -10.48
C LEU A 125 6.89 -5.09 -11.92
N GLY A 126 7.64 -4.03 -12.14
CA GLY A 126 7.76 -3.43 -13.47
C GLY A 126 6.65 -2.46 -13.82
N PHE A 127 5.83 -2.07 -12.87
CA PHE A 127 4.71 -1.15 -13.09
C PHE A 127 5.12 0.29 -12.81
N HIS A 128 6.14 0.77 -13.52
CA HIS A 128 6.69 2.11 -13.26
C HIS A 128 5.68 3.23 -13.52
N ASP A 129 4.73 2.99 -14.40
CA ASP A 129 3.66 3.95 -14.71
C ASP A 129 2.68 4.15 -13.57
N LEU A 130 2.60 3.21 -12.62
CA LEU A 130 1.71 3.32 -11.48
C LEU A 130 2.34 4.07 -10.29
N ARG A 131 3.63 4.30 -10.31
CA ARG A 131 4.31 4.94 -9.20
C ARG A 131 3.79 6.36 -9.00
N LEU A 132 3.66 6.76 -7.75
CA LEU A 132 3.17 8.08 -7.38
C LEU A 132 4.35 8.97 -6.99
N ASP A 133 4.29 10.24 -7.40
CA ASP A 133 5.31 11.22 -7.02
C ASP A 133 5.22 11.52 -5.53
N GLU A 134 6.39 11.67 -4.92
CA GLU A 134 6.50 11.94 -3.49
C GLU A 134 6.48 13.43 -3.15
N THR A 135 6.44 14.28 -4.13
CA THR A 135 6.42 15.72 -3.93
C THR A 135 5.02 16.26 -3.77
#